data_69dbef48e37f054a92f082d179730462
#
_entry.id   69dbef48e37f054a92f082d179730462
#
_cell.length_a   1.000
_cell.length_b   1.000
_cell.length_c   1.000
_cell.angle_alpha   90.00
_cell.angle_beta   90.00
_cell.angle_gamma   90.00
#
_symmetry.space_group_name_H-M   'P 1'
#
loop_
_entity.id
_entity.type
_entity.pdbx_description
1 polymer ?
#
loop_
_entity_poly.entity_id
_entity_poly.type
_entity_poly.pdbx_seq_one_letter_code
_entity_poly.pdbx_strand_id
1 'polypeptide(L)'
;MQITNCKLSKRTQKKLLEFFVLQVTARSAADILDIQPNSAILFYRKIRMVISYHLDLATDEVFEGSVELDESYFVGRRKGRRGCGAAGKVVVFGILKRNGRVYTVVVVDNAKSDTLMPVIKQKIMPDSIVYTDSLSSYDKLDVSGFTHHRINHSKEFADRQNHINGIENFWNQAKRVLRKYNGIDRKSFPLFLKECEFRFNFGTPSQQLKILREWCGI
;
A
#
# COMPACT_ATOMS: atom_id res chain seq x y z
N MET A 1 16.54 8.62 -4.29
CA MET A 1 16.20 9.31 -5.57
C MET A 1 15.56 10.66 -5.23
N GLN A 2 16.00 11.77 -5.85
CA GLN A 2 15.41 13.10 -5.66
C GLN A 2 14.68 13.55 -6.94
N ILE A 3 13.82 14.57 -6.81
CA ILE A 3 13.16 15.15 -7.98
C ILE A 3 14.14 16.07 -8.70
N THR A 4 14.58 15.64 -9.87
CA THR A 4 15.44 16.42 -10.78
C THR A 4 14.67 16.89 -12.02
N ASN A 5 15.25 17.85 -12.77
CA ASN A 5 14.70 18.32 -14.05
C ASN A 5 13.22 18.74 -13.97
N CYS A 6 12.86 19.55 -12.97
CA CYS A 6 11.53 20.10 -12.80
C CYS A 6 11.50 21.58 -13.22
N LYS A 7 10.66 21.91 -14.22
CA LYS A 7 10.51 23.30 -14.71
C LYS A 7 9.66 24.19 -13.78
N LEU A 8 8.95 23.60 -12.80
CA LEU A 8 8.18 24.36 -11.83
C LEU A 8 9.10 25.09 -10.84
N SER A 9 8.72 26.28 -10.41
CA SER A 9 9.47 27.03 -9.40
C SER A 9 9.55 26.24 -8.08
N LYS A 10 10.60 26.45 -7.29
CA LYS A 10 10.73 25.81 -5.98
C LYS A 10 9.54 26.14 -5.05
N ARG A 11 8.99 27.35 -5.14
CA ARG A 11 7.78 27.75 -4.39
C ARG A 11 6.58 26.90 -4.79
N THR A 12 6.36 26.71 -6.09
CA THR A 12 5.27 25.87 -6.62
C THR A 12 5.45 24.41 -6.23
N GLN A 13 6.68 23.88 -6.31
CA GLN A 13 6.99 22.51 -5.90
C GLN A 13 6.66 22.27 -4.42
N LYS A 14 7.03 23.20 -3.52
CA LYS A 14 6.71 23.13 -2.08
C LYS A 14 5.20 23.10 -1.85
N LYS A 15 4.44 23.95 -2.53
CA LYS A 15 2.97 23.98 -2.43
C LYS A 15 2.32 22.71 -2.96
N LEU A 16 2.79 22.18 -4.10
CA LEU A 16 2.30 20.92 -4.62
C LEU A 16 2.58 19.75 -3.66
N LEU A 17 3.72 19.76 -2.98
CA LEU A 17 4.05 18.75 -1.98
C LEU A 17 3.10 18.83 -0.77
N GLU A 18 2.80 20.05 -0.29
CA GLU A 18 1.79 20.28 0.77
C GLU A 18 0.42 19.74 0.34
N PHE A 19 -0.05 20.08 -0.87
CA PHE A 19 -1.32 19.58 -1.40
C PHE A 19 -1.33 18.06 -1.58
N PHE A 20 -0.21 17.47 -2.01
CA PHE A 20 -0.08 16.02 -2.11
C PHE A 20 -0.29 15.35 -0.75
N VAL A 21 0.38 15.82 0.29
CA VAL A 21 0.26 15.27 1.65
C VAL A 21 -1.18 15.42 2.17
N LEU A 22 -1.82 16.56 1.92
CA LEU A 22 -3.22 16.82 2.26
C LEU A 22 -4.23 16.06 1.37
N GLN A 23 -3.75 15.22 0.47
CA GLN A 23 -4.57 14.41 -0.43
C GLN A 23 -5.46 15.25 -1.37
N VAL A 24 -5.09 16.48 -1.69
CA VAL A 24 -5.71 17.25 -2.76
C VAL A 24 -5.33 16.63 -4.09
N THR A 25 -6.28 16.52 -5.02
CA THR A 25 -5.96 15.95 -6.35
C THR A 25 -5.02 16.88 -7.12
N ALA A 26 -4.21 16.31 -8.02
CA ALA A 26 -3.28 17.11 -8.82
C ALA A 26 -4.00 18.17 -9.68
N ARG A 27 -5.22 17.86 -10.17
CA ARG A 27 -6.03 18.81 -10.94
C ARG A 27 -6.51 19.97 -10.10
N SER A 28 -7.03 19.68 -8.90
CA SER A 28 -7.47 20.74 -7.96
C SER A 28 -6.29 21.58 -7.48
N ALA A 29 -5.14 20.96 -7.23
CA ALA A 29 -3.92 21.69 -6.87
C ALA A 29 -3.42 22.59 -8.01
N ALA A 30 -3.54 22.14 -9.25
CA ALA A 30 -3.19 22.93 -10.43
C ALA A 30 -4.07 24.16 -10.60
N ASP A 31 -5.37 23.99 -10.40
CA ASP A 31 -6.36 25.06 -10.44
C ASP A 31 -6.05 26.17 -9.39
N ILE A 32 -5.83 25.76 -8.14
CA ILE A 32 -5.50 26.70 -7.04
C ILE A 32 -4.16 27.44 -7.30
N LEU A 33 -3.21 26.79 -7.95
CA LEU A 33 -1.86 27.35 -8.19
C LEU A 33 -1.73 28.03 -9.55
N ASP A 34 -2.80 28.08 -10.34
CA ASP A 34 -2.81 28.63 -11.70
C ASP A 34 -1.69 28.05 -12.58
N ILE A 35 -1.56 26.70 -12.59
CA ILE A 35 -0.60 25.99 -13.42
C ILE A 35 -1.29 24.95 -14.30
N GLN A 36 -0.60 24.52 -15.35
CA GLN A 36 -1.11 23.48 -16.23
C GLN A 36 -1.38 22.16 -15.47
N PRO A 37 -2.58 21.56 -15.56
CA PRO A 37 -2.94 20.32 -14.86
C PRO A 37 -1.95 19.18 -15.10
N ASN A 38 -1.44 19.03 -16.33
CA ASN A 38 -0.46 18.01 -16.66
C ASN A 38 0.87 18.18 -15.90
N SER A 39 1.27 19.42 -15.62
CA SER A 39 2.47 19.70 -14.83
C SER A 39 2.33 19.20 -13.39
N ALA A 40 1.17 19.44 -12.77
CA ALA A 40 0.88 18.93 -11.42
C ALA A 40 0.76 17.39 -11.39
N ILE A 41 0.11 16.79 -12.41
CA ILE A 41 -0.01 15.31 -12.53
C ILE A 41 1.37 14.68 -12.64
N LEU A 42 2.25 15.21 -13.50
CA LEU A 42 3.62 14.73 -13.65
C LEU A 42 4.43 14.91 -12.35
N PHE A 43 4.24 16.02 -11.65
CA PHE A 43 4.92 16.26 -10.39
C PHE A 43 4.47 15.26 -9.31
N TYR A 44 3.18 14.98 -9.18
CA TYR A 44 2.66 13.96 -8.27
C TYR A 44 3.16 12.56 -8.62
N ARG A 45 3.28 12.25 -9.93
CA ARG A 45 3.92 11.00 -10.35
C ARG A 45 5.37 10.92 -9.88
N LYS A 46 6.14 12.00 -10.00
CA LYS A 46 7.53 12.04 -9.50
C LYS A 46 7.59 11.83 -7.99
N ILE A 47 6.69 12.43 -7.21
CA ILE A 47 6.61 12.19 -5.75
C ILE A 47 6.38 10.68 -5.49
N ARG A 48 5.43 10.04 -6.18
CA ARG A 48 5.17 8.60 -6.03
C ARG A 48 6.37 7.74 -6.39
N MET A 49 7.12 8.11 -7.43
CA MET A 49 8.36 7.42 -7.80
C MET A 49 9.44 7.56 -6.71
N VAL A 50 9.56 8.73 -6.10
CA VAL A 50 10.47 8.96 -4.96
C VAL A 50 10.04 8.11 -3.76
N ILE A 51 8.74 8.08 -3.44
CA ILE A 51 8.19 7.23 -2.38
C ILE A 51 8.51 5.76 -2.64
N SER A 52 8.19 5.25 -3.84
CA SER A 52 8.48 3.86 -4.20
C SER A 52 9.96 3.53 -4.03
N TYR A 53 10.84 4.36 -4.55
CA TYR A 53 12.28 4.19 -4.44
C TYR A 53 12.76 4.09 -2.97
N HIS A 54 12.30 4.98 -2.10
CA HIS A 54 12.71 4.97 -0.69
C HIS A 54 12.10 3.82 0.11
N LEU A 55 10.88 3.42 -0.21
CA LEU A 55 10.29 2.21 0.38
C LEU A 55 11.00 0.94 -0.10
N ASP A 56 11.41 0.90 -1.37
CA ASP A 56 12.13 -0.24 -1.93
C ASP A 56 13.55 -0.36 -1.37
N LEU A 57 14.21 0.75 -0.99
CA LEU A 57 15.48 0.71 -0.25
C LEU A 57 15.35 0.10 1.15
N ALA A 58 14.17 0.21 1.76
CA ALA A 58 13.87 -0.40 3.05
C ALA A 58 13.34 -1.86 2.92
N THR A 59 13.39 -2.45 1.71
CA THR A 59 12.86 -3.80 1.47
C THR A 59 13.62 -4.92 2.14
N ASP A 60 14.82 -4.68 2.65
CA ASP A 60 15.58 -5.67 3.44
C ASP A 60 15.06 -5.82 4.88
N GLU A 61 14.11 -4.96 5.28
CA GLU A 61 13.44 -5.09 6.58
C GLU A 61 12.61 -6.38 6.60
N VAL A 62 12.98 -7.28 7.49
CA VAL A 62 12.27 -8.52 7.75
C VAL A 62 11.39 -8.32 8.97
N PHE A 63 10.15 -8.74 8.89
CA PHE A 63 9.19 -8.63 9.98
C PHE A 63 9.37 -9.77 10.99
N GLU A 64 9.42 -9.43 12.27
CA GLU A 64 9.50 -10.38 13.39
C GLU A 64 8.34 -10.19 14.37
N GLY A 65 8.04 -11.19 15.16
CA GLY A 65 7.00 -11.17 16.18
C GLY A 65 5.60 -11.40 15.59
N SER A 66 4.61 -10.61 16.00
CA SER A 66 3.23 -10.79 15.56
C SER A 66 2.97 -10.03 14.25
N VAL A 67 2.56 -10.75 13.20
CA VAL A 67 2.25 -10.21 11.87
C VAL A 67 0.86 -10.63 11.40
N GLU A 68 0.19 -9.74 10.70
CA GLU A 68 -1.10 -9.98 10.05
C GLU A 68 -0.89 -10.08 8.53
N LEU A 69 -1.47 -11.09 7.90
CA LEU A 69 -1.44 -11.28 6.45
C LEU A 69 -2.86 -11.26 5.89
N ASP A 70 -3.01 -10.59 4.77
CA ASP A 70 -4.29 -10.56 4.05
C ASP A 70 -4.07 -10.14 2.60
N GLU A 71 -5.01 -10.48 1.73
CA GLU A 71 -5.05 -10.01 0.37
C GLU A 71 -6.26 -9.13 0.09
N SER A 72 -6.07 -8.13 -0.73
CA SER A 72 -7.14 -7.26 -1.19
C SER A 72 -7.16 -7.11 -2.70
N TYR A 73 -8.35 -6.94 -3.25
CA TYR A 73 -8.59 -6.85 -4.69
C TYR A 73 -8.90 -5.41 -5.07
N PHE A 74 -8.08 -4.89 -5.99
CA PHE A 74 -8.20 -3.53 -6.48
C PHE A 74 -8.45 -3.51 -7.99
N VAL A 75 -9.04 -2.42 -8.46
CA VAL A 75 -9.26 -2.10 -9.88
C VAL A 75 -10.02 -3.18 -10.66
N GLY A 76 -10.92 -2.76 -11.49
CA GLY A 76 -11.73 -3.64 -12.33
C GLY A 76 -13.14 -3.10 -12.41
N ARG A 77 -13.33 -1.99 -13.14
CA ARG A 77 -14.67 -1.63 -13.61
C ARG A 77 -14.97 -2.41 -14.87
N ARG A 78 -15.63 -3.56 -14.73
CA ARG A 78 -16.44 -4.11 -15.81
C ARG A 78 -17.87 -4.26 -15.29
N LYS A 79 -18.83 -3.67 -16.03
CA LYS A 79 -20.25 -3.92 -15.84
C LYS A 79 -20.48 -5.43 -15.93
N GLY A 80 -21.11 -6.04 -14.94
CA GLY A 80 -21.76 -7.32 -15.09
C GLY A 80 -21.31 -8.49 -14.20
N ARG A 81 -20.14 -8.51 -13.56
CA ARG A 81 -19.80 -9.60 -12.63
C ARG A 81 -19.21 -9.07 -11.32
N ARG A 82 -19.86 -9.43 -10.21
CA ARG A 82 -19.40 -9.21 -8.83
C ARG A 82 -18.70 -10.49 -8.36
N GLY A 83 -17.64 -10.38 -7.56
CA GLY A 83 -16.92 -11.50 -6.95
C GLY A 83 -15.39 -11.44 -7.14
N CYS A 84 -14.66 -12.29 -6.41
CA CYS A 84 -13.18 -12.33 -6.42
C CYS A 84 -12.59 -12.70 -7.80
N GLY A 85 -13.34 -13.43 -8.64
CA GLY A 85 -12.91 -13.87 -9.98
C GLY A 85 -13.20 -12.91 -11.13
N ALA A 86 -13.59 -11.65 -10.90
CA ALA A 86 -13.88 -10.70 -11.98
C ALA A 86 -12.60 -10.34 -12.74
N ALA A 87 -12.57 -10.61 -14.06
CA ALA A 87 -11.45 -10.30 -14.93
C ALA A 87 -11.06 -8.83 -14.83
N GLY A 88 -9.78 -8.57 -14.60
CA GLY A 88 -9.24 -7.21 -14.52
C GLY A 88 -8.95 -6.70 -13.12
N LYS A 89 -9.19 -7.45 -12.06
CA LYS A 89 -8.77 -7.12 -10.70
C LYS A 89 -7.26 -7.32 -10.53
N VAL A 90 -6.66 -6.42 -9.78
CA VAL A 90 -5.28 -6.53 -9.32
C VAL A 90 -5.32 -7.07 -7.90
N VAL A 91 -4.68 -8.18 -7.67
CA VAL A 91 -4.52 -8.76 -6.34
C VAL A 91 -3.34 -8.10 -5.67
N VAL A 92 -3.52 -7.64 -4.45
CA VAL A 92 -2.47 -7.08 -3.61
C VAL A 92 -2.37 -7.91 -2.35
N PHE A 93 -1.18 -8.40 -2.06
CA PHE A 93 -0.87 -9.07 -0.81
C PHE A 93 -0.22 -8.09 0.16
N GLY A 94 -0.61 -8.13 1.42
CA GLY A 94 -0.12 -7.27 2.47
C GLY A 94 0.40 -8.05 3.67
N ILE A 95 1.45 -7.53 4.28
CA ILE A 95 2.03 -7.98 5.53
C ILE A 95 2.05 -6.79 6.48
N LEU A 96 1.41 -6.89 7.63
CA LEU A 96 1.43 -5.86 8.67
C LEU A 96 2.10 -6.40 9.93
N LYS A 97 3.19 -5.79 10.37
CA LYS A 97 3.70 -5.98 11.73
C LYS A 97 2.77 -5.28 12.72
N ARG A 98 2.24 -5.99 13.70
CA ARG A 98 1.39 -5.38 14.74
C ARG A 98 2.13 -4.27 15.46
N ASN A 99 1.48 -3.11 15.61
CA ASN A 99 2.07 -1.87 16.13
C ASN A 99 3.26 -1.35 15.32
N GLY A 100 3.38 -1.76 14.06
CA GLY A 100 4.48 -1.40 13.18
C GLY A 100 4.02 -1.00 11.78
N ARG A 101 4.81 -1.41 10.80
CA ARG A 101 4.64 -1.03 9.39
C ARG A 101 3.87 -2.06 8.58
N VAL A 102 3.28 -1.60 7.49
CA VAL A 102 2.73 -2.44 6.42
C VAL A 102 3.71 -2.50 5.25
N TYR A 103 3.80 -3.67 4.64
CA TYR A 103 4.44 -3.93 3.36
C TYR A 103 3.41 -4.48 2.38
N THR A 104 3.43 -4.02 1.15
CA THR A 104 2.49 -4.47 0.13
C THR A 104 3.20 -4.85 -1.16
N VAL A 105 2.68 -5.87 -1.82
CA VAL A 105 3.14 -6.33 -3.13
C VAL A 105 1.97 -6.65 -4.04
N VAL A 106 2.07 -6.28 -5.32
CA VAL A 106 1.12 -6.69 -6.35
C VAL A 106 1.42 -8.13 -6.75
N VAL A 107 0.43 -8.99 -6.61
CA VAL A 107 0.52 -10.40 -7.02
C VAL A 107 -0.02 -10.52 -8.44
N VAL A 108 0.83 -10.95 -9.37
CA VAL A 108 0.53 -10.88 -10.81
C VAL A 108 -0.44 -11.98 -11.24
N ASP A 109 -0.27 -13.20 -10.73
CA ASP A 109 -0.98 -14.38 -11.24
C ASP A 109 -2.22 -14.72 -10.41
N ASN A 110 -2.05 -14.93 -9.13
CA ASN A 110 -3.14 -15.30 -8.21
C ASN A 110 -2.66 -15.24 -6.75
N ALA A 111 -3.62 -15.26 -5.80
CA ALA A 111 -3.34 -15.34 -4.37
C ALA A 111 -3.23 -16.79 -3.87
N LYS A 112 -2.62 -17.69 -4.63
CA LYS A 112 -2.40 -19.08 -4.21
C LYS A 112 -1.17 -19.19 -3.31
N SER A 113 -1.16 -20.24 -2.51
CA SER A 113 -0.07 -20.58 -1.59
C SER A 113 1.32 -20.54 -2.25
N ASP A 114 1.47 -21.09 -3.45
CA ASP A 114 2.76 -21.16 -4.15
C ASP A 114 3.28 -19.76 -4.57
N THR A 115 2.38 -18.80 -4.76
CA THR A 115 2.74 -17.43 -5.10
C THR A 115 3.05 -16.59 -3.86
N LEU A 116 2.34 -16.81 -2.75
CA LEU A 116 2.49 -16.04 -1.53
C LEU A 116 3.65 -16.52 -0.65
N MET A 117 3.89 -17.82 -0.58
CA MET A 117 4.91 -18.40 0.30
C MET A 117 6.34 -17.87 0.08
N PRO A 118 6.83 -17.63 -1.15
CA PRO A 118 8.14 -17.03 -1.36
C PRO A 118 8.24 -15.62 -0.74
N VAL A 119 7.19 -14.80 -0.88
CA VAL A 119 7.14 -13.46 -0.30
C VAL A 119 7.11 -13.53 1.23
N ILE A 120 6.31 -14.42 1.79
CA ILE A 120 6.20 -14.64 3.24
C ILE A 120 7.55 -15.03 3.82
N LYS A 121 8.20 -16.06 3.25
CA LYS A 121 9.52 -16.53 3.72
C LYS A 121 10.63 -15.49 3.58
N GLN A 122 10.55 -14.62 2.59
CA GLN A 122 11.51 -13.53 2.41
C GLN A 122 11.31 -12.39 3.41
N LYS A 123 10.06 -12.14 3.83
CA LYS A 123 9.68 -10.96 4.58
C LYS A 123 9.38 -11.19 6.06
N ILE A 124 9.23 -12.43 6.48
CA ILE A 124 8.88 -12.77 7.86
C ILE A 124 9.93 -13.72 8.43
N MET A 125 10.45 -13.36 9.61
CA MET A 125 11.39 -14.20 10.35
C MET A 125 10.72 -15.53 10.73
N PRO A 126 11.45 -16.67 10.68
CA PRO A 126 11.00 -17.90 11.30
C PRO A 126 10.59 -17.68 12.77
N ASP A 127 9.73 -18.54 13.29
CA ASP A 127 9.17 -18.47 14.65
C ASP A 127 8.25 -17.26 14.93
N SER A 128 7.97 -16.42 13.92
CA SER A 128 6.98 -15.35 14.05
C SER A 128 5.57 -15.89 14.21
N ILE A 129 4.72 -15.14 14.91
CA ILE A 129 3.29 -15.43 15.05
C ILE A 129 2.55 -14.77 13.89
N VAL A 130 1.91 -15.60 13.05
CA VAL A 130 1.24 -15.16 11.84
C VAL A 130 -0.27 -15.29 11.99
N TYR A 131 -0.99 -14.18 11.79
CA TYR A 131 -2.44 -14.11 11.81
C TYR A 131 -2.98 -13.95 10.39
N THR A 132 -3.92 -14.82 9.99
CA THR A 132 -4.58 -14.75 8.67
C THR A 132 -6.07 -14.96 8.82
N ASP A 133 -6.82 -14.67 7.75
CA ASP A 133 -8.18 -15.21 7.63
C ASP A 133 -8.15 -16.73 7.34
N SER A 134 -9.33 -17.31 7.10
CA SER A 134 -9.50 -18.76 6.90
C SER A 134 -9.33 -19.20 5.43
N LEU A 135 -8.63 -18.44 4.58
CA LEU A 135 -8.42 -18.83 3.19
C LEU A 135 -7.41 -19.98 3.07
N SER A 136 -7.71 -20.92 2.17
CA SER A 136 -6.85 -22.09 1.90
C SER A 136 -5.45 -21.75 1.35
N SER A 137 -5.26 -20.52 0.89
CA SER A 137 -3.95 -20.01 0.46
C SER A 137 -2.90 -20.07 1.58
N TYR A 138 -3.34 -20.08 2.83
CA TYR A 138 -2.48 -20.08 4.02
C TYR A 138 -2.28 -21.46 4.66
N ASP A 139 -2.82 -22.53 4.07
CA ASP A 139 -2.71 -23.91 4.63
C ASP A 139 -1.25 -24.38 4.79
N LYS A 140 -0.35 -23.91 3.92
CA LYS A 140 1.08 -24.26 3.98
C LYS A 140 1.85 -23.53 5.10
N LEU A 141 1.26 -22.53 5.77
CA LEU A 141 1.92 -21.83 6.88
C LEU A 141 2.08 -22.75 8.10
N ASP A 142 1.13 -23.63 8.34
CA ASP A 142 1.13 -24.54 9.50
C ASP A 142 2.35 -25.49 9.53
N VAL A 143 3.02 -25.67 8.38
CA VAL A 143 4.20 -26.56 8.23
C VAL A 143 5.49 -25.81 7.86
N SER A 144 5.44 -24.47 7.88
CA SER A 144 6.54 -23.65 7.34
C SER A 144 7.40 -22.95 8.40
N GLY A 145 7.34 -23.37 9.69
CA GLY A 145 8.15 -22.83 10.77
C GLY A 145 7.61 -21.52 11.35
N PHE A 146 6.29 -21.27 11.21
CA PHE A 146 5.58 -20.15 11.83
C PHE A 146 4.55 -20.66 12.84
N THR A 147 4.27 -19.85 13.88
CA THR A 147 3.09 -20.07 14.73
C THR A 147 1.89 -19.43 14.04
N HIS A 148 1.03 -20.24 13.39
CA HIS A 148 -0.07 -19.74 12.58
C HIS A 148 -1.39 -19.73 13.33
N HIS A 149 -2.07 -18.59 13.37
CA HIS A 149 -3.42 -18.41 13.91
C HIS A 149 -4.38 -18.03 12.80
N ARG A 150 -5.34 -18.90 12.53
CA ARG A 150 -6.43 -18.65 11.58
C ARG A 150 -7.62 -18.02 12.28
N ILE A 151 -8.15 -16.96 11.71
CA ILE A 151 -9.29 -16.23 12.24
C ILE A 151 -10.53 -16.58 11.42
N ASN A 152 -11.51 -17.16 12.07
CA ASN A 152 -12.79 -17.49 11.43
C ASN A 152 -13.84 -16.44 11.80
N HIS A 153 -14.00 -15.42 10.95
CA HIS A 153 -14.98 -14.34 11.14
C HIS A 153 -16.44 -14.80 11.27
N SER A 154 -16.77 -16.06 10.91
CA SER A 154 -18.13 -16.59 10.99
C SER A 154 -18.45 -17.24 12.34
N LYS A 155 -17.46 -17.58 13.16
CA LYS A 155 -17.63 -18.37 14.38
C LYS A 155 -17.13 -17.70 15.66
N GLU A 156 -16.22 -16.75 15.55
CA GLU A 156 -15.59 -16.11 16.70
C GLU A 156 -15.83 -14.61 16.66
N PHE A 157 -16.67 -14.11 17.57
CA PHE A 157 -16.61 -12.73 17.99
C PHE A 157 -15.24 -12.53 18.65
N ALA A 158 -14.42 -11.66 18.06
CA ALA A 158 -13.04 -11.36 18.36
C ALA A 158 -12.61 -11.73 19.78
N ASP A 159 -11.89 -12.83 19.92
CA ASP A 159 -11.00 -13.01 21.05
C ASP A 159 -9.97 -11.87 20.99
N ARG A 160 -9.76 -11.15 22.10
CA ARG A 160 -9.05 -9.86 22.17
C ARG A 160 -7.67 -9.84 21.50
N GLN A 161 -7.08 -10.99 21.21
CA GLN A 161 -5.76 -11.14 20.60
C GLN A 161 -5.77 -11.72 19.18
N ASN A 162 -6.84 -12.46 18.80
CA ASN A 162 -6.91 -13.13 17.49
C ASN A 162 -7.74 -12.30 16.49
N HIS A 163 -7.12 -11.37 15.79
CA HIS A 163 -7.75 -10.56 14.76
C HIS A 163 -6.73 -10.12 13.71
N ILE A 164 -7.22 -9.69 12.54
CA ILE A 164 -6.46 -9.04 11.47
C ILE A 164 -6.95 -7.61 11.22
N ASN A 165 -7.48 -6.97 12.24
CA ASN A 165 -8.07 -5.62 12.14
C ASN A 165 -7.08 -4.56 11.67
N GLY A 166 -5.80 -4.74 11.94
CA GLY A 166 -4.74 -3.82 11.53
C GLY A 166 -4.61 -3.74 10.02
N ILE A 167 -4.49 -4.88 9.36
CA ILE A 167 -4.35 -4.94 7.90
C ILE A 167 -5.67 -4.61 7.20
N GLU A 168 -6.82 -5.00 7.76
CA GLU A 168 -8.12 -4.58 7.24
C GLU A 168 -8.31 -3.06 7.30
N ASN A 169 -7.85 -2.41 8.39
CA ASN A 169 -7.84 -0.96 8.50
C ASN A 169 -6.95 -0.31 7.40
N PHE A 170 -5.78 -0.88 7.16
CA PHE A 170 -4.93 -0.43 6.04
C PHE A 170 -5.68 -0.51 4.70
N TRP A 171 -6.34 -1.64 4.39
CA TRP A 171 -7.12 -1.78 3.15
C TRP A 171 -8.24 -0.76 3.04
N ASN A 172 -8.94 -0.48 4.14
CA ASN A 172 -9.99 0.52 4.16
C ASN A 172 -9.44 1.93 3.89
N GLN A 173 -8.28 2.27 4.45
CA GLN A 173 -7.60 3.54 4.18
C GLN A 173 -7.13 3.61 2.72
N ALA A 174 -6.48 2.57 2.21
CA ALA A 174 -6.01 2.51 0.82
C ALA A 174 -7.17 2.66 -0.17
N LYS A 175 -8.26 1.93 0.02
CA LYS A 175 -9.46 2.04 -0.82
C LYS A 175 -10.05 3.46 -0.79
N ARG A 176 -10.03 4.14 0.35
CA ARG A 176 -10.49 5.53 0.50
C ARG A 176 -9.63 6.52 -0.28
N VAL A 177 -8.31 6.38 -0.19
CA VAL A 177 -7.35 7.20 -0.97
C VAL A 177 -7.55 6.98 -2.46
N LEU A 178 -7.61 5.71 -2.89
CA LEU A 178 -7.68 5.34 -4.31
C LEU A 178 -9.02 5.67 -4.97
N ARG A 179 -10.12 5.80 -4.22
CA ARG A 179 -11.44 6.22 -4.75
C ARG A 179 -11.41 7.57 -5.44
N LYS A 180 -10.50 8.45 -5.06
CA LYS A 180 -10.36 9.80 -5.67
C LYS A 180 -9.86 9.72 -7.12
N TYR A 181 -9.26 8.61 -7.50
CA TYR A 181 -8.65 8.41 -8.80
C TYR A 181 -9.49 7.43 -9.63
N ASN A 182 -10.26 7.98 -10.59
CA ASN A 182 -11.02 7.16 -11.51
C ASN A 182 -10.11 6.68 -12.66
N GLY A 183 -9.96 5.37 -12.80
CA GLY A 183 -9.24 4.77 -13.92
C GLY A 183 -7.70 4.81 -13.80
N ILE A 184 -7.15 4.48 -12.64
CA ILE A 184 -5.71 4.21 -12.52
C ILE A 184 -5.35 3.06 -13.45
N ASP A 185 -4.42 3.30 -14.38
CA ASP A 185 -3.92 2.24 -15.25
C ASP A 185 -3.06 1.23 -14.47
N ARG A 186 -3.01 -0.02 -14.95
CA ARG A 186 -2.32 -1.10 -14.25
C ARG A 186 -0.82 -0.84 -14.08
N LYS A 187 -0.18 -0.13 -15.01
CA LYS A 187 1.26 0.15 -14.95
C LYS A 187 1.58 1.18 -13.88
N SER A 188 0.66 2.12 -13.64
CA SER A 188 0.80 3.14 -12.60
C SER A 188 0.31 2.68 -11.24
N PHE A 189 -0.52 1.64 -11.16
CA PHE A 189 -1.13 1.18 -9.91
C PHE A 189 -0.11 0.89 -8.79
N PRO A 190 1.04 0.25 -9.03
CA PRO A 190 2.05 0.02 -7.98
C PRO A 190 2.53 1.31 -7.30
N LEU A 191 2.66 2.42 -8.04
CA LEU A 191 3.05 3.71 -7.47
C LEU A 191 1.99 4.29 -6.54
N PHE A 192 0.72 4.11 -6.86
CA PHE A 192 -0.38 4.52 -5.97
C PHE A 192 -0.49 3.63 -4.74
N LEU A 193 -0.19 2.34 -4.87
CA LEU A 193 -0.15 1.41 -3.75
C LEU A 193 0.97 1.80 -2.77
N LYS A 194 2.16 2.12 -3.27
CA LYS A 194 3.29 2.61 -2.46
C LYS A 194 2.98 3.96 -1.79
N GLU A 195 2.20 4.83 -2.43
CA GLU A 195 1.66 6.02 -1.74
C GLU A 195 0.78 5.65 -0.54
N CYS A 196 -0.10 4.65 -0.67
CA CYS A 196 -0.93 4.20 0.44
C CYS A 196 -0.10 3.61 1.58
N GLU A 197 0.89 2.78 1.25
CA GLU A 197 1.85 2.21 2.19
C GLU A 197 2.63 3.32 2.93
N PHE A 198 3.16 4.31 2.22
CA PHE A 198 3.81 5.47 2.80
C PHE A 198 2.91 6.22 3.78
N ARG A 199 1.67 6.50 3.38
CA ARG A 199 0.72 7.23 4.23
C ARG A 199 0.37 6.50 5.52
N PHE A 200 0.30 5.19 5.47
CA PHE A 200 0.05 4.36 6.65
C PHE A 200 1.26 4.32 7.58
N ASN A 201 2.46 4.15 7.01
CA ASN A 201 3.70 3.91 7.76
C ASN A 201 4.30 5.17 8.39
N PHE A 202 4.04 6.36 7.85
CA PHE A 202 4.75 7.58 8.22
C PHE A 202 3.88 8.64 8.91
N GLY A 203 2.88 8.20 9.64
CA GLY A 203 2.19 9.00 10.64
C GLY A 203 1.36 10.17 10.09
N THR A 204 1.47 11.32 10.75
CA THR A 204 0.65 12.50 10.47
C THR A 204 1.06 13.23 9.17
N PRO A 205 0.16 14.04 8.57
CA PRO A 205 0.51 14.87 7.41
C PRO A 205 1.76 15.74 7.61
N SER A 206 1.98 16.26 8.81
CA SER A 206 3.17 17.06 9.13
C SER A 206 4.46 16.22 9.06
N GLN A 207 4.44 15.01 9.60
CA GLN A 207 5.58 14.07 9.54
C GLN A 207 5.85 13.64 8.10
N GLN A 208 4.79 13.29 7.35
CA GLN A 208 4.88 12.93 5.94
C GLN A 208 5.49 14.06 5.10
N LEU A 209 5.07 15.31 5.35
CA LEU A 209 5.60 16.47 4.63
C LEU A 209 7.09 16.67 4.89
N LYS A 210 7.54 16.53 6.14
CA LYS A 210 8.97 16.65 6.51
C LYS A 210 9.80 15.60 5.75
N ILE A 211 9.37 14.36 5.77
CA ILE A 211 10.05 13.24 5.10
C ILE A 211 10.08 13.45 3.57
N LEU A 212 8.95 13.83 2.97
CA LEU A 212 8.90 14.05 1.52
C LEU A 212 9.73 15.25 1.05
N ARG A 213 9.86 16.30 1.86
CA ARG A 213 10.77 17.41 1.55
C ARG A 213 12.21 16.92 1.45
N GLU A 214 12.64 16.12 2.39
CA GLU A 214 13.98 15.51 2.41
C GLU A 214 14.17 14.58 1.19
N TRP A 215 13.27 13.63 1.01
CA TRP A 215 13.36 12.65 -0.07
C TRP A 215 13.30 13.27 -1.47
N CYS A 216 12.49 14.30 -1.65
CA CYS A 216 12.33 14.97 -2.93
C CYS A 216 13.44 16.02 -3.21
N GLY A 217 14.21 16.44 -2.21
CA GLY A 217 15.22 17.49 -2.34
C GLY A 217 14.61 18.89 -2.53
N ILE A 218 13.52 19.20 -1.76
CA ILE A 218 12.72 20.42 -1.93
C ILE A 218 12.68 21.24 -0.63
#